data_afc65f337cfa945b6c3bd11be807e106
#
_entry.id   afc65f337cfa945b6c3bd11be807e106
#
_cell.length_a   1.000
_cell.length_b   1.000
_cell.length_c   1.000
_cell.angle_alpha   90.00
_cell.angle_beta   90.00
_cell.angle_gamma   90.00
#
_symmetry.space_group_name_H-M   'P 1'
#
loop_
_entity.id
_entity.type
_entity.pdbx_description
1 polymer ?
#
loop_
_entity_poly.entity_id
_entity_poly.type
_entity_poly.pdbx_seq_one_letter_code
_entity_poly.pdbx_strand_id
1 'polypeptide(L)'
;MPDTVNYTLTIEKPFTHYCEVEILLKDITQDHIIFSMPVWTPGSYLIREFAKNVEDVKAENSEGKALNFEKINKNSWKVDTKNEKSVKIKYKAYCNELTVRTSLINTEHAFINSSGTFMYVKGFEKKKCILAINCPAGWNKISTGLEKGSVNIYSAENYDVFIDSPVEIGNQNVLEFDIKGIKHSICMAGKGNYKDETIINDFKKIAEEEIKLFGGEIPYKHYTYIIHLVEKGGGGLEHLNSFVAQASRWIFNDDALYKKFLGLVSHEFFHLWNVKRIRPAALGPFDYETENYTKSLWVAEGWTSFYDDVILRRCDILNNKEYLEFLNVNVNDIMRFKGRFSQSLAESSFDTWIKFYRKDENYSNSQVSYYTKGALVTLLLNIEIIKSTEASASLDDALRMLYEDHKKDQSKGYSEERMKEVCEIVCGKKLDWFWEKYVYGVEELPVKDYLNDCGVLLTDENETSSGILDVEIKNDNGKLIITKVIAGGTAYESGLNANDELIALDGTRVDPVLAGALLKNYKEGDEIKVLINREGFIKELSIIFLKPLPKYKIIESENKTETQQKFFNKWING
;
A
#
# COMPACT_ATOMS: atom_id res chain seq x y z
N MET A 1 -24.25 24.30 -19.82
CA MET A 1 -23.16 23.95 -18.86
C MET A 1 -22.16 23.08 -19.60
N PRO A 2 -20.87 23.17 -19.29
CA PRO A 2 -19.85 22.32 -19.93
C PRO A 2 -20.20 20.84 -19.85
N ASP A 3 -20.05 20.10 -20.95
CA ASP A 3 -20.26 18.65 -20.96
C ASP A 3 -18.98 17.89 -20.62
N THR A 4 -17.82 18.54 -20.83
CA THR A 4 -16.49 17.96 -20.63
C THR A 4 -15.53 18.96 -19.97
N VAL A 5 -14.57 18.44 -19.23
CA VAL A 5 -13.35 19.14 -18.80
C VAL A 5 -12.20 18.63 -19.70
N ASN A 6 -11.55 19.53 -20.43
CA ASN A 6 -10.52 19.15 -21.39
C ASN A 6 -9.15 19.49 -20.83
N TYR A 7 -8.30 18.49 -20.72
CA TYR A 7 -6.92 18.57 -20.24
C TYR A 7 -5.95 18.39 -21.41
N THR A 8 -4.87 19.16 -21.41
CA THR A 8 -3.73 18.94 -22.32
C THR A 8 -2.46 18.89 -21.48
N LEU A 9 -1.73 17.79 -21.60
CA LEU A 9 -0.41 17.62 -21.01
C LEU A 9 0.65 17.78 -22.12
N THR A 10 1.61 18.66 -21.93
CA THR A 10 2.71 18.86 -22.89
C THR A 10 4.05 18.71 -22.18
N ILE A 11 4.91 17.84 -22.71
CA ILE A 11 6.29 17.66 -22.28
C ILE A 11 7.20 18.09 -23.43
N GLU A 12 7.70 19.31 -23.38
CA GLU A 12 8.53 19.86 -24.46
C GLU A 12 10.03 19.59 -24.24
N LYS A 13 10.49 19.83 -23.00
CA LYS A 13 11.90 19.75 -22.61
C LYS A 13 12.05 18.83 -21.37
N PRO A 14 12.05 17.51 -21.54
CA PRO A 14 12.00 16.58 -20.41
C PRO A 14 13.19 16.68 -19.45
N PHE A 15 14.34 17.16 -19.91
CA PHE A 15 15.52 17.41 -19.06
C PHE A 15 15.33 18.53 -18.03
N THR A 16 14.29 19.33 -18.15
CA THR A 16 13.94 20.40 -17.19
C THR A 16 13.02 19.88 -16.07
N HIS A 17 12.51 18.66 -16.20
CA HIS A 17 11.56 18.01 -15.28
C HIS A 17 10.19 18.70 -15.22
N TYR A 18 9.85 19.59 -16.17
CA TYR A 18 8.54 20.26 -16.22
C TYR A 18 7.64 19.64 -17.27
N CYS A 19 6.35 19.57 -16.94
CA CYS A 19 5.29 19.53 -17.94
C CYS A 19 4.45 20.81 -17.89
N GLU A 20 3.82 21.14 -19.01
CA GLU A 20 2.78 22.17 -19.08
C GLU A 20 1.42 21.51 -19.10
N VAL A 21 0.50 22.04 -18.29
CA VAL A 21 -0.89 21.57 -18.23
C VAL A 21 -1.81 22.71 -18.61
N GLU A 22 -2.74 22.42 -19.53
CA GLU A 22 -3.87 23.30 -19.84
C GLU A 22 -5.17 22.61 -19.45
N ILE A 23 -6.08 23.35 -18.83
CA ILE A 23 -7.44 22.88 -18.50
C ILE A 23 -8.43 23.86 -19.14
N LEU A 24 -9.26 23.39 -20.06
CA LEU A 24 -10.22 24.20 -20.81
C LEU A 24 -11.65 23.76 -20.49
N LEU A 25 -12.46 24.75 -20.09
CA LEU A 25 -13.92 24.66 -20.01
C LEU A 25 -14.56 25.59 -21.05
N LYS A 26 -15.59 25.09 -21.71
CA LYS A 26 -16.45 25.87 -22.63
C LYS A 26 -17.88 25.90 -22.11
N ASP A 27 -18.67 26.84 -22.62
CA ASP A 27 -20.11 26.98 -22.26
C ASP A 27 -20.35 27.19 -20.75
N ILE A 28 -19.45 27.93 -20.11
CA ILE A 28 -19.58 28.32 -18.70
C ILE A 28 -20.62 29.40 -18.52
N THR A 29 -21.25 29.43 -17.34
CA THR A 29 -22.28 30.40 -16.95
C THR A 29 -22.00 31.05 -15.59
N GLN A 30 -20.96 30.60 -14.90
CA GLN A 30 -20.56 31.08 -13.58
C GLN A 30 -19.74 32.36 -13.71
N ASP A 31 -19.91 33.29 -12.77
CA ASP A 31 -19.12 34.53 -12.68
C ASP A 31 -17.66 34.28 -12.26
N HIS A 32 -17.40 33.12 -11.67
CA HIS A 32 -16.04 32.67 -11.33
C HIS A 32 -15.93 31.13 -11.37
N ILE A 33 -14.76 30.65 -11.69
CA ILE A 33 -14.39 29.23 -11.68
C ILE A 33 -13.19 29.02 -10.75
N ILE A 34 -13.24 27.97 -9.93
CA ILE A 34 -12.14 27.61 -9.02
C ILE A 34 -11.49 26.34 -9.52
N PHE A 35 -10.17 26.40 -9.73
CA PHE A 35 -9.30 25.27 -10.04
C PHE A 35 -8.50 24.90 -8.79
N SER A 36 -8.51 23.64 -8.40
CA SER A 36 -7.84 23.17 -7.17
C SER A 36 -6.97 21.95 -7.43
N MET A 37 -5.74 21.98 -6.91
CA MET A 37 -4.87 20.80 -6.90
C MET A 37 -5.24 19.91 -5.71
N PRO A 38 -5.43 18.58 -5.89
CA PRO A 38 -5.57 17.68 -4.77
C PRO A 38 -4.41 17.81 -3.78
N VAL A 39 -4.68 17.61 -2.51
CA VAL A 39 -3.63 17.62 -1.47
C VAL A 39 -3.13 16.22 -1.12
N TRP A 40 -3.79 15.19 -1.61
CA TRP A 40 -3.44 13.77 -1.43
C TRP A 40 -3.88 12.94 -2.64
N THR A 41 -3.52 11.66 -2.68
CA THR A 41 -3.94 10.72 -3.72
C THR A 41 -4.66 9.52 -3.08
N PRO A 42 -5.81 9.05 -3.63
CA PRO A 42 -6.47 7.83 -3.17
C PRO A 42 -5.51 6.64 -3.10
N GLY A 43 -5.64 5.80 -2.06
CA GLY A 43 -4.71 4.72 -1.74
C GLY A 43 -3.50 5.17 -0.90
N SER A 44 -3.24 6.48 -0.73
CA SER A 44 -2.11 6.98 0.06
C SER A 44 -2.54 8.07 1.03
N TYR A 45 -2.76 7.71 2.26
CA TYR A 45 -3.37 8.52 3.32
C TYR A 45 -2.37 9.47 3.98
N LEU A 46 -1.78 10.36 3.19
CA LEU A 46 -0.84 11.40 3.61
C LEU A 46 -1.09 12.69 2.80
N ILE A 47 -1.18 13.83 3.49
CA ILE A 47 -1.21 15.14 2.85
C ILE A 47 0.16 15.42 2.24
N ARG A 48 0.22 15.62 0.91
CA ARG A 48 1.46 15.73 0.12
C ARG A 48 1.76 17.12 -0.43
N GLU A 49 0.80 18.06 -0.31
CA GLU A 49 1.00 19.45 -0.74
C GLU A 49 1.45 19.57 -2.22
N PHE A 50 0.85 18.83 -3.14
CA PHE A 50 1.23 18.77 -4.56
C PHE A 50 1.30 20.16 -5.23
N ALA A 51 0.46 21.11 -4.78
CA ALA A 51 0.44 22.48 -5.27
C ALA A 51 1.77 23.24 -5.08
N LYS A 52 2.71 22.73 -4.28
CA LYS A 52 4.07 23.28 -4.14
C LYS A 52 4.85 23.23 -5.46
N ASN A 53 4.49 22.30 -6.35
CA ASN A 53 5.17 22.07 -7.62
C ASN A 53 4.53 22.86 -8.78
N VAL A 54 3.48 23.66 -8.52
CA VAL A 54 2.76 24.45 -9.54
C VAL A 54 3.40 25.83 -9.71
N GLU A 55 3.75 26.16 -10.95
CA GLU A 55 4.41 27.41 -11.34
C GLU A 55 3.74 28.03 -12.58
N ASP A 56 4.04 29.30 -12.86
CA ASP A 56 3.65 30.04 -14.08
C ASP A 56 2.15 29.97 -14.41
N VAL A 57 1.29 30.08 -13.38
CA VAL A 57 -0.16 30.03 -13.59
C VAL A 57 -0.64 31.23 -14.42
N LYS A 58 -1.46 30.94 -15.43
CA LYS A 58 -2.12 31.93 -16.28
C LYS A 58 -3.56 31.54 -16.53
N ALA A 59 -4.43 32.53 -16.64
CA ALA A 59 -5.83 32.32 -17.00
C ALA A 59 -6.19 33.16 -18.24
N GLU A 60 -6.89 32.54 -19.19
CA GLU A 60 -7.36 33.18 -20.41
C GLU A 60 -8.69 32.58 -20.87
N ASN A 61 -9.43 33.26 -21.73
CA ASN A 61 -10.56 32.68 -22.44
C ASN A 61 -10.11 31.88 -23.67
N SER A 62 -11.03 31.25 -24.41
CA SER A 62 -10.70 30.47 -25.61
C SER A 62 -10.13 31.29 -26.76
N GLU A 63 -10.27 32.62 -26.74
CA GLU A 63 -9.72 33.56 -27.74
C GLU A 63 -8.33 34.08 -27.35
N GLY A 64 -7.80 33.68 -26.19
CA GLY A 64 -6.49 34.10 -25.69
C GLY A 64 -6.50 35.42 -24.91
N LYS A 65 -7.67 35.97 -24.59
CA LYS A 65 -7.79 37.18 -23.74
C LYS A 65 -7.48 36.76 -22.28
N ALA A 66 -6.51 37.43 -21.66
CA ALA A 66 -6.15 37.22 -20.27
C ALA A 66 -7.33 37.50 -19.32
N LEU A 67 -7.52 36.64 -18.35
CA LEU A 67 -8.51 36.74 -17.28
C LEU A 67 -7.84 37.00 -15.95
N ASN A 68 -8.50 37.77 -15.09
CA ASN A 68 -8.02 37.97 -13.72
C ASN A 68 -8.20 36.71 -12.90
N PHE A 69 -7.23 36.40 -12.07
CA PHE A 69 -7.31 35.31 -11.11
C PHE A 69 -6.57 35.64 -9.82
N GLU A 70 -6.93 34.97 -8.75
CA GLU A 70 -6.27 35.05 -7.45
C GLU A 70 -6.03 33.65 -6.87
N LYS A 71 -4.91 33.43 -6.19
CA LYS A 71 -4.68 32.22 -5.39
C LYS A 71 -5.35 32.43 -4.04
N ILE A 72 -6.45 31.70 -3.78
CA ILE A 72 -7.30 31.92 -2.62
C ILE A 72 -6.90 31.09 -1.38
N ASN A 73 -6.10 30.05 -1.58
CA ASN A 73 -5.48 29.23 -0.52
C ASN A 73 -4.24 28.49 -1.06
N LYS A 74 -3.67 27.53 -0.31
CA LYS A 74 -2.43 26.83 -0.70
C LYS A 74 -2.53 26.09 -2.04
N ASN A 75 -3.72 25.61 -2.43
CA ASN A 75 -3.92 24.69 -3.56
C ASN A 75 -5.03 25.11 -4.55
N SER A 76 -5.62 26.32 -4.41
CA SER A 76 -6.77 26.74 -5.21
C SER A 76 -6.57 28.12 -5.85
N TRP A 77 -6.99 28.25 -7.12
CA TRP A 77 -6.97 29.47 -7.92
C TRP A 77 -8.37 29.79 -8.41
N LYS A 78 -8.86 30.96 -8.07
CA LYS A 78 -10.17 31.49 -8.47
C LYS A 78 -9.99 32.43 -9.66
N VAL A 79 -10.62 32.13 -10.78
CA VAL A 79 -10.59 32.90 -12.02
C VAL A 79 -11.89 33.67 -12.18
N ASP A 80 -11.83 34.96 -12.46
CA ASP A 80 -12.99 35.78 -12.81
C ASP A 80 -13.42 35.45 -14.27
N THR A 81 -14.65 34.95 -14.38
CA THR A 81 -15.25 34.49 -15.64
C THR A 81 -16.52 35.24 -15.99
N LYS A 82 -16.77 36.40 -15.33
CA LYS A 82 -17.95 37.22 -15.58
C LYS A 82 -18.01 37.67 -17.04
N ASN A 83 -19.14 37.36 -17.71
CA ASN A 83 -19.39 37.60 -19.12
C ASN A 83 -18.53 36.77 -20.10
N GLU A 84 -17.76 35.81 -19.62
CA GLU A 84 -17.00 34.88 -20.47
C GLU A 84 -17.79 33.58 -20.70
N LYS A 85 -17.61 32.97 -21.89
CA LYS A 85 -18.22 31.68 -22.24
C LYS A 85 -17.24 30.50 -22.11
N SER A 86 -15.98 30.82 -21.85
CA SER A 86 -14.93 29.82 -21.70
C SER A 86 -13.86 30.32 -20.75
N VAL A 87 -13.20 29.38 -20.11
CA VAL A 87 -12.01 29.65 -19.30
C VAL A 87 -10.98 28.56 -19.55
N LYS A 88 -9.74 28.98 -19.67
CA LYS A 88 -8.58 28.11 -19.74
C LYS A 88 -7.57 28.54 -18.69
N ILE A 89 -7.15 27.61 -17.84
CA ILE A 89 -6.01 27.79 -16.95
C ILE A 89 -4.81 27.03 -17.51
N LYS A 90 -3.63 27.63 -17.43
CA LYS A 90 -2.36 27.03 -17.83
C LYS A 90 -1.39 27.12 -16.67
N TYR A 91 -0.59 26.10 -16.46
CA TYR A 91 0.48 26.10 -15.46
C TYR A 91 1.57 25.10 -15.83
N LYS A 92 2.72 25.24 -15.18
CA LYS A 92 3.78 24.24 -15.18
C LYS A 92 3.72 23.43 -13.90
N ALA A 93 4.01 22.13 -14.02
CA ALA A 93 4.22 21.26 -12.88
C ALA A 93 5.64 20.71 -12.90
N TYR A 94 6.37 20.88 -11.78
CA TYR A 94 7.70 20.31 -11.58
C TYR A 94 7.58 18.86 -11.13
N CYS A 95 8.21 17.94 -11.85
CA CYS A 95 8.09 16.49 -11.70
C CYS A 95 9.48 15.84 -11.65
N ASN A 96 10.08 15.74 -10.47
CA ASN A 96 11.42 15.16 -10.31
C ASN A 96 11.51 14.24 -9.07
N GLU A 97 10.46 13.49 -8.80
CA GLU A 97 10.45 12.49 -7.73
C GLU A 97 9.71 11.23 -8.22
N LEU A 98 10.45 10.11 -8.33
CA LEU A 98 9.85 8.84 -8.73
C LEU A 98 9.45 8.02 -7.50
N THR A 99 8.18 8.07 -7.15
CA THR A 99 7.51 7.12 -6.27
C THR A 99 6.19 6.70 -6.92
N VAL A 100 5.51 5.71 -6.40
CA VAL A 100 4.17 5.34 -6.88
C VAL A 100 3.12 6.45 -6.64
N ARG A 101 3.49 7.54 -5.94
CA ARG A 101 2.58 8.63 -5.47
C ARG A 101 2.96 10.02 -5.95
N THR A 102 4.07 10.14 -6.68
CA THR A 102 4.63 11.41 -7.18
C THR A 102 4.94 11.30 -8.66
N SER A 103 5.31 12.40 -9.32
CA SER A 103 5.58 12.42 -10.76
C SER A 103 7.07 12.62 -11.03
N LEU A 104 7.57 11.92 -12.05
CA LEU A 104 8.92 12.08 -12.59
C LEU A 104 8.85 12.39 -14.08
N ILE A 105 9.65 13.35 -14.53
CA ILE A 105 9.96 13.56 -15.95
C ILE A 105 11.48 13.63 -16.05
N ASN A 106 12.07 12.84 -16.93
CA ASN A 106 13.49 12.89 -17.25
C ASN A 106 13.70 12.68 -18.76
N THR A 107 14.93 12.54 -19.21
CA THR A 107 15.24 12.37 -20.65
C THR A 107 14.87 11.00 -21.23
N GLU A 108 14.48 10.03 -20.39
CA GLU A 108 14.18 8.67 -20.81
C GLU A 108 12.68 8.39 -20.83
N HIS A 109 11.94 8.89 -19.82
CA HIS A 109 10.51 8.68 -19.67
C HIS A 109 9.85 9.74 -18.79
N ALA A 110 8.52 9.73 -18.74
CA ALA A 110 7.72 10.46 -17.78
C ALA A 110 6.70 9.52 -17.11
N PHE A 111 6.68 9.57 -15.79
CA PHE A 111 5.59 9.02 -14.99
C PHE A 111 4.79 10.19 -14.40
N ILE A 112 3.51 10.24 -14.72
CA ILE A 112 2.58 11.26 -14.24
C ILE A 112 1.60 10.63 -13.26
N ASN A 113 1.77 10.94 -11.98
CA ASN A 113 0.72 10.71 -10.99
C ASN A 113 -0.33 11.81 -11.17
N SER A 114 -1.52 11.40 -11.59
CA SER A 114 -2.57 12.34 -12.00
C SER A 114 -3.02 13.27 -10.87
N SER A 115 -3.09 12.78 -9.61
CA SER A 115 -3.45 13.60 -8.44
C SER A 115 -2.45 14.73 -8.15
N GLY A 116 -1.17 14.50 -8.45
CA GLY A 116 -0.10 15.49 -8.25
C GLY A 116 0.11 16.44 -9.40
N THR A 117 -0.63 16.26 -10.51
CA THR A 117 -0.36 16.98 -11.76
C THR A 117 -1.58 17.74 -12.31
N PHE A 118 -2.80 17.18 -12.17
CA PHE A 118 -3.99 17.76 -12.76
C PHE A 118 -4.94 18.35 -11.71
N MET A 119 -5.19 19.65 -11.79
CA MET A 119 -6.20 20.31 -10.97
C MET A 119 -7.60 19.84 -11.36
N TYR A 120 -8.50 19.74 -10.39
CA TYR A 120 -9.93 19.62 -10.66
C TYR A 120 -10.60 21.00 -10.72
N VAL A 121 -11.78 21.02 -11.30
CA VAL A 121 -12.61 22.21 -11.38
C VAL A 121 -13.79 22.05 -10.43
N LYS A 122 -13.85 22.88 -9.39
CA LYS A 122 -14.91 22.79 -8.34
C LYS A 122 -16.29 22.87 -8.96
N GLY A 123 -17.11 21.87 -8.62
CA GLY A 123 -18.47 21.71 -9.14
C GLY A 123 -18.58 21.02 -10.50
N PHE A 124 -17.46 20.57 -11.08
CA PHE A 124 -17.41 19.85 -12.35
C PHE A 124 -16.80 18.45 -12.23
N GLU A 125 -16.59 17.94 -11.03
CA GLU A 125 -15.91 16.67 -10.75
C GLU A 125 -16.62 15.48 -11.40
N LYS A 126 -17.94 15.57 -11.56
CA LYS A 126 -18.76 14.52 -12.22
C LYS A 126 -18.78 14.60 -13.74
N LYS A 127 -18.09 15.57 -14.34
CA LYS A 127 -18.05 15.73 -15.80
C LYS A 127 -16.97 14.84 -16.41
N LYS A 128 -17.24 14.39 -17.64
CA LYS A 128 -16.27 13.62 -18.43
C LYS A 128 -14.98 14.40 -18.60
N CYS A 129 -13.84 13.77 -18.32
CA CYS A 129 -12.50 14.32 -18.54
C CYS A 129 -11.93 13.78 -19.85
N ILE A 130 -11.31 14.65 -20.64
CA ILE A 130 -10.60 14.30 -21.87
C ILE A 130 -9.16 14.76 -21.71
N LEU A 131 -8.19 13.88 -21.93
CA LEU A 131 -6.76 14.17 -21.86
C LEU A 131 -6.11 14.04 -23.23
N ALA A 132 -5.54 15.11 -23.73
CA ALA A 132 -4.62 15.12 -24.87
C ALA A 132 -3.17 15.16 -24.35
N ILE A 133 -2.29 14.31 -24.90
CA ILE A 133 -0.88 14.22 -24.49
C ILE A 133 0.04 14.57 -25.66
N ASN A 134 0.83 15.60 -25.49
CA ASN A 134 1.87 16.03 -26.42
C ASN A 134 3.23 15.52 -25.90
N CYS A 135 3.72 14.43 -26.51
CA CYS A 135 4.97 13.79 -26.11
C CYS A 135 6.18 14.42 -26.78
N PRO A 136 7.37 14.35 -26.17
CA PRO A 136 8.64 14.64 -26.84
C PRO A 136 8.84 13.77 -28.08
N ALA A 137 9.57 14.28 -29.06
CA ALA A 137 9.91 13.50 -30.25
C ALA A 137 10.65 12.21 -29.88
N GLY A 138 10.22 11.10 -30.46
CA GLY A 138 10.80 9.77 -30.22
C GLY A 138 10.18 8.99 -29.07
N TRP A 139 9.27 9.57 -28.28
CA TRP A 139 8.51 8.82 -27.27
C TRP A 139 7.20 8.32 -27.89
N ASN A 140 7.09 6.99 -28.02
CA ASN A 140 6.04 6.39 -28.85
C ASN A 140 5.01 5.58 -28.08
N LYS A 141 5.19 5.41 -26.77
CA LYS A 141 4.32 4.57 -25.95
C LYS A 141 3.72 5.35 -24.79
N ILE A 142 2.44 5.12 -24.56
CA ILE A 142 1.68 5.64 -23.42
C ILE A 142 0.96 4.46 -22.79
N SER A 143 1.21 4.21 -21.50
CA SER A 143 0.59 3.16 -20.70
C SER A 143 -0.23 3.79 -19.58
N THR A 144 -1.52 3.51 -19.51
CA THR A 144 -2.45 4.07 -18.53
C THR A 144 -3.71 3.20 -18.42
N GLY A 145 -4.47 3.36 -17.33
CA GLY A 145 -5.80 2.77 -17.15
C GLY A 145 -6.93 3.56 -17.81
N LEU A 146 -6.66 4.73 -18.40
CA LEU A 146 -7.66 5.55 -19.10
C LEU A 146 -8.17 4.88 -20.38
N GLU A 147 -9.42 5.14 -20.72
CA GLU A 147 -10.00 4.71 -21.99
C GLU A 147 -9.36 5.46 -23.18
N LYS A 148 -8.80 4.70 -24.12
CA LYS A 148 -8.16 5.26 -25.30
C LYS A 148 -9.22 5.70 -26.33
N GLY A 149 -9.16 6.97 -26.74
CA GLY A 149 -9.92 7.51 -27.87
C GLY A 149 -9.12 7.41 -29.18
N SER A 150 -8.65 8.54 -29.68
CA SER A 150 -7.77 8.61 -30.85
C SER A 150 -6.28 8.62 -30.42
N VAL A 151 -5.38 8.90 -31.36
CA VAL A 151 -3.94 8.96 -31.07
C VAL A 151 -3.66 9.99 -29.99
N ASN A 152 -3.04 9.57 -28.89
CA ASN A 152 -2.67 10.38 -27.72
C ASN A 152 -3.84 11.13 -27.05
N ILE A 153 -5.09 10.68 -27.29
CA ILE A 153 -6.27 11.21 -26.61
C ILE A 153 -6.92 10.10 -25.79
N TYR A 154 -7.15 10.41 -24.53
CA TYR A 154 -7.71 9.50 -23.53
C TYR A 154 -8.93 10.14 -22.87
N SER A 155 -9.77 9.34 -22.21
CA SER A 155 -10.92 9.87 -21.50
C SER A 155 -11.22 9.07 -20.22
N ALA A 156 -11.83 9.78 -19.26
CA ALA A 156 -12.43 9.21 -18.05
C ALA A 156 -13.87 9.74 -17.91
N GLU A 157 -14.75 8.97 -17.31
CA GLU A 157 -16.15 9.36 -17.15
C GLU A 157 -16.36 10.52 -16.17
N ASN A 158 -15.45 10.71 -15.23
CA ASN A 158 -15.45 11.77 -14.25
C ASN A 158 -14.02 12.05 -13.74
N TYR A 159 -13.87 13.01 -12.83
CA TYR A 159 -12.57 13.38 -12.28
C TYR A 159 -12.01 12.29 -11.37
N ASP A 160 -12.83 11.56 -10.60
CA ASP A 160 -12.35 10.49 -9.72
C ASP A 160 -11.63 9.39 -10.52
N VAL A 161 -12.22 8.94 -11.63
CA VAL A 161 -11.59 7.97 -12.55
C VAL A 161 -10.36 8.59 -13.24
N PHE A 162 -10.41 9.88 -13.56
CA PHE A 162 -9.31 10.57 -14.24
C PHE A 162 -8.04 10.62 -13.38
N ILE A 163 -8.15 11.04 -12.12
CA ILE A 163 -6.99 11.14 -11.23
C ILE A 163 -6.52 9.78 -10.72
N ASP A 164 -7.40 8.79 -10.70
CA ASP A 164 -7.09 7.40 -10.35
C ASP A 164 -6.51 6.62 -11.57
N SER A 165 -5.91 7.33 -12.50
CA SER A 165 -5.32 6.76 -13.71
C SER A 165 -3.97 7.42 -13.99
N PRO A 166 -2.88 6.89 -13.43
CA PRO A 166 -1.53 7.36 -13.74
C PRO A 166 -1.17 7.10 -15.20
N VAL A 167 -0.18 7.83 -15.69
CA VAL A 167 0.26 7.74 -17.08
C VAL A 167 1.78 7.56 -17.13
N GLU A 168 2.23 6.50 -17.76
CA GLU A 168 3.63 6.28 -18.11
C GLU A 168 3.85 6.56 -19.59
N ILE A 169 4.83 7.42 -19.92
CA ILE A 169 5.11 7.90 -21.27
C ILE A 169 6.59 7.70 -21.57
N GLY A 170 6.91 7.07 -22.71
CA GLY A 170 8.30 6.85 -23.11
C GLY A 170 8.46 5.79 -24.18
N ASN A 171 9.49 4.95 -24.03
CA ASN A 171 9.76 3.79 -24.88
C ASN A 171 9.87 2.49 -24.04
N GLN A 172 9.11 2.41 -22.95
CA GLN A 172 9.07 1.28 -22.03
C GLN A 172 8.79 -0.05 -22.75
N ASN A 173 9.29 -1.18 -22.19
CA ASN A 173 8.89 -2.50 -22.67
C ASN A 173 7.45 -2.77 -22.23
N VAL A 174 6.59 -3.18 -23.17
CA VAL A 174 5.19 -3.51 -22.89
C VAL A 174 4.97 -4.96 -23.26
N LEU A 175 4.68 -5.78 -22.25
CA LEU A 175 4.33 -7.18 -22.39
C LEU A 175 2.80 -7.30 -22.33
N GLU A 176 2.23 -8.28 -22.99
CA GLU A 176 0.79 -8.40 -23.09
C GLU A 176 0.33 -9.85 -22.92
N PHE A 177 -0.82 -10.03 -22.29
CA PHE A 177 -1.54 -11.29 -22.25
C PHE A 177 -3.05 -11.03 -22.28
N ASP A 178 -3.80 -12.09 -22.52
CA ASP A 178 -5.26 -12.05 -22.60
C ASP A 178 -5.90 -12.98 -21.57
N ILE A 179 -6.98 -12.52 -20.94
CA ILE A 179 -7.85 -13.35 -20.11
C ILE A 179 -9.29 -13.14 -20.61
N LYS A 180 -9.91 -14.18 -21.13
CA LYS A 180 -11.30 -14.16 -21.64
C LYS A 180 -11.57 -13.05 -22.67
N GLY A 181 -10.63 -12.71 -23.53
CA GLY A 181 -10.74 -11.66 -24.53
C GLY A 181 -10.46 -10.24 -24.01
N ILE A 182 -10.06 -10.10 -22.75
CA ILE A 182 -9.69 -8.82 -22.14
C ILE A 182 -8.17 -8.71 -22.09
N LYS A 183 -7.68 -7.61 -22.64
CA LYS A 183 -6.25 -7.31 -22.73
C LYS A 183 -5.67 -6.83 -21.40
N HIS A 184 -4.55 -7.43 -21.00
CA HIS A 184 -3.69 -7.00 -19.91
C HIS A 184 -2.35 -6.55 -20.48
N SER A 185 -1.89 -5.36 -20.07
CA SER A 185 -0.62 -4.77 -20.53
C SER A 185 0.31 -4.54 -19.36
N ILE A 186 1.50 -5.14 -19.36
CA ILE A 186 2.54 -4.94 -18.36
C ILE A 186 3.57 -3.98 -18.91
N CYS A 187 3.59 -2.78 -18.38
CA CYS A 187 4.55 -1.72 -18.69
C CYS A 187 5.78 -1.87 -17.78
N MET A 188 6.91 -2.31 -18.33
CA MET A 188 8.19 -2.41 -17.65
C MET A 188 9.01 -1.15 -17.95
N ALA A 189 8.96 -0.16 -17.07
CA ALA A 189 9.70 1.10 -17.22
C ALA A 189 11.08 1.00 -16.57
N GLY A 190 12.13 1.13 -17.38
CA GLY A 190 13.53 0.94 -16.98
C GLY A 190 14.11 -0.40 -17.46
N LYS A 191 15.35 -0.69 -17.03
CA LYS A 191 16.07 -1.92 -17.37
C LYS A 191 16.19 -2.83 -16.14
N GLY A 192 16.06 -4.15 -16.33
CA GLY A 192 16.17 -5.15 -15.28
C GLY A 192 16.57 -6.52 -15.84
N ASN A 193 16.76 -7.51 -14.95
CA ASN A 193 17.16 -8.88 -15.30
C ASN A 193 15.97 -9.84 -15.42
N TYR A 194 14.76 -9.32 -15.66
CA TYR A 194 13.55 -10.14 -15.83
C TYR A 194 13.52 -10.87 -17.18
N LYS A 195 12.70 -11.92 -17.25
CA LYS A 195 12.39 -12.65 -18.48
C LYS A 195 10.92 -12.43 -18.83
N ASP A 196 10.65 -11.99 -20.05
CA ASP A 196 9.31 -11.61 -20.52
C ASP A 196 8.29 -12.74 -20.30
N GLU A 197 8.62 -13.97 -20.70
CA GLU A 197 7.71 -15.12 -20.56
C GLU A 197 7.39 -15.44 -19.10
N THR A 198 8.36 -15.34 -18.20
CA THR A 198 8.16 -15.57 -16.76
C THR A 198 7.20 -14.54 -16.18
N ILE A 199 7.44 -13.27 -16.46
CA ILE A 199 6.57 -12.17 -16.01
C ILE A 199 5.13 -12.36 -16.53
N ILE A 200 4.96 -12.62 -17.83
CA ILE A 200 3.65 -12.84 -18.44
C ILE A 200 2.92 -14.00 -17.77
N ASN A 201 3.58 -15.13 -17.59
CA ASN A 201 2.97 -16.34 -17.03
C ASN A 201 2.54 -16.15 -15.57
N ASP A 202 3.39 -15.56 -14.74
CA ASP A 202 3.09 -15.42 -13.31
C ASP A 202 2.04 -14.34 -13.04
N PHE A 203 2.09 -13.19 -13.74
CA PHE A 203 1.03 -12.17 -13.67
C PHE A 203 -0.31 -12.73 -14.13
N LYS A 204 -0.30 -13.53 -15.18
CA LYS A 204 -1.53 -14.17 -15.67
C LYS A 204 -2.12 -15.14 -14.66
N LYS A 205 -1.31 -16.01 -14.01
CA LYS A 205 -1.77 -16.94 -12.97
C LYS A 205 -2.42 -16.19 -11.79
N ILE A 206 -1.77 -15.13 -11.30
CA ILE A 206 -2.30 -14.29 -10.22
C ILE A 206 -3.66 -13.72 -10.63
N ALA A 207 -3.72 -13.06 -11.80
CA ALA A 207 -4.94 -12.44 -12.27
C ALA A 207 -6.08 -13.45 -12.48
N GLU A 208 -5.80 -14.63 -13.03
CA GLU A 208 -6.79 -15.69 -13.23
C GLU A 208 -7.35 -16.22 -11.91
N GLU A 209 -6.51 -16.42 -10.88
CA GLU A 209 -6.96 -16.90 -9.57
C GLU A 209 -7.80 -15.85 -8.84
N GLU A 210 -7.41 -14.57 -8.88
CA GLU A 210 -8.21 -13.51 -8.27
C GLU A 210 -9.55 -13.29 -8.99
N ILE A 211 -9.56 -13.30 -10.33
CA ILE A 211 -10.81 -13.27 -11.12
C ILE A 211 -11.72 -14.43 -10.73
N LYS A 212 -11.18 -15.63 -10.56
CA LYS A 212 -11.92 -16.83 -10.14
C LYS A 212 -12.49 -16.65 -8.72
N LEU A 213 -11.73 -16.10 -7.78
CA LEU A 213 -12.18 -15.81 -6.41
C LEU A 213 -13.44 -14.94 -6.42
N PHE A 214 -13.50 -13.90 -7.26
CA PHE A 214 -14.65 -13.01 -7.39
C PHE A 214 -15.73 -13.48 -8.37
N GLY A 215 -15.78 -14.77 -8.69
CA GLY A 215 -16.85 -15.40 -9.49
C GLY A 215 -16.60 -15.42 -10.99
N GLY A 216 -15.41 -15.04 -11.44
CA GLY A 216 -14.97 -15.16 -12.84
C GLY A 216 -15.43 -14.06 -13.78
N GLU A 217 -16.13 -13.02 -13.28
CA GLU A 217 -16.49 -11.82 -14.02
C GLU A 217 -15.32 -10.83 -14.02
N ILE A 218 -15.08 -10.19 -15.18
CA ILE A 218 -14.03 -9.18 -15.34
C ILE A 218 -14.69 -7.79 -15.43
N PRO A 219 -14.51 -6.91 -14.42
CA PRO A 219 -15.24 -5.64 -14.36
C PRO A 219 -14.53 -4.47 -15.06
N TYR A 220 -13.67 -4.75 -16.03
CA TYR A 220 -12.92 -3.74 -16.80
C TYR A 220 -12.78 -4.17 -18.26
N LYS A 221 -12.46 -3.22 -19.14
CA LYS A 221 -12.24 -3.45 -20.58
C LYS A 221 -10.79 -3.74 -20.95
N HIS A 222 -9.85 -3.25 -20.13
CA HIS A 222 -8.43 -3.51 -20.19
C HIS A 222 -7.82 -3.24 -18.82
N TYR A 223 -6.62 -3.78 -18.57
CA TYR A 223 -5.87 -3.53 -17.34
C TYR A 223 -4.41 -3.23 -17.62
N THR A 224 -3.83 -2.27 -16.90
CA THR A 224 -2.44 -1.85 -17.10
C THR A 224 -1.64 -1.97 -15.80
N TYR A 225 -0.59 -2.78 -15.82
CA TYR A 225 0.40 -2.90 -14.75
C TYR A 225 1.57 -1.97 -15.09
N ILE A 226 1.87 -0.97 -14.26
CA ILE A 226 3.01 -0.05 -14.46
C ILE A 226 4.09 -0.40 -13.44
N ILE A 227 5.19 -0.98 -13.90
CA ILE A 227 6.30 -1.44 -13.06
C ILE A 227 7.52 -0.58 -13.32
N HIS A 228 7.94 0.19 -12.32
CA HIS A 228 9.19 0.95 -12.36
C HIS A 228 10.36 0.11 -11.84
N LEU A 229 11.35 -0.13 -12.70
CA LEU A 229 12.57 -0.85 -12.37
C LEU A 229 13.63 0.13 -11.89
N VAL A 230 13.80 0.20 -10.58
CA VAL A 230 14.68 1.16 -9.90
C VAL A 230 15.89 0.47 -9.27
N GLU A 231 16.86 1.23 -8.78
CA GLU A 231 18.02 0.66 -8.07
C GLU A 231 17.60 0.05 -6.73
N LYS A 232 16.83 0.79 -5.95
CA LYS A 232 16.23 0.38 -4.68
C LYS A 232 14.81 0.91 -4.66
N GLY A 233 13.86 0.04 -4.49
CA GLY A 233 12.45 0.42 -4.45
C GLY A 233 11.57 -0.74 -4.01
N GLY A 234 10.33 -0.41 -3.76
CA GLY A 234 9.26 -1.32 -3.37
C GLY A 234 7.99 -0.53 -3.12
N GLY A 235 6.90 -1.26 -2.88
CA GLY A 235 5.57 -0.72 -2.68
C GLY A 235 4.84 -0.44 -3.98
N GLY A 236 3.53 -0.33 -3.87
CA GLY A 236 2.63 -0.10 -4.97
C GLY A 236 1.59 0.96 -4.64
N LEU A 237 0.73 1.19 -5.60
CA LEU A 237 -0.48 2.01 -5.49
C LEU A 237 -1.51 1.49 -6.48
N GLU A 238 -2.61 1.11 -5.94
CA GLU A 238 -3.76 0.58 -6.65
C GLU A 238 -4.57 1.66 -7.35
N HIS A 239 -5.12 1.31 -8.51
CA HIS A 239 -6.02 2.15 -9.29
C HIS A 239 -7.17 1.33 -9.88
N LEU A 240 -8.23 1.99 -10.38
CA LEU A 240 -9.45 1.32 -10.84
C LEU A 240 -9.20 0.27 -11.95
N ASN A 241 -8.36 0.60 -12.93
CA ASN A 241 -8.04 -0.27 -14.08
C ASN A 241 -6.51 -0.36 -14.33
N SER A 242 -5.71 -0.08 -13.31
CA SER A 242 -4.25 -0.19 -13.34
C SER A 242 -3.71 -0.27 -11.93
N PHE A 243 -2.44 -0.56 -11.80
CA PHE A 243 -1.65 -0.23 -10.61
C PHE A 243 -0.25 0.23 -11.00
N VAL A 244 0.41 0.90 -10.08
CA VAL A 244 1.83 1.25 -10.18
C VAL A 244 2.60 0.52 -9.08
N ALA A 245 3.72 -0.10 -9.43
CA ALA A 245 4.62 -0.70 -8.44
C ALA A 245 6.08 -0.37 -8.75
N GLN A 246 6.91 -0.35 -7.71
CA GLN A 246 8.36 -0.26 -7.85
C GLN A 246 9.02 -1.59 -7.49
N ALA A 247 9.97 -2.02 -8.30
CA ALA A 247 10.79 -3.19 -8.05
C ALA A 247 12.29 -2.85 -8.19
N SER A 248 13.12 -3.41 -7.32
CA SER A 248 14.56 -3.36 -7.56
C SER A 248 14.88 -4.18 -8.82
N ARG A 249 15.62 -3.57 -9.75
CA ARG A 249 15.82 -4.10 -11.12
C ARG A 249 16.53 -5.44 -11.23
N TRP A 250 17.17 -5.91 -10.15
CA TRP A 250 18.00 -7.12 -10.14
C TRP A 250 17.42 -8.30 -9.34
N ILE A 251 16.18 -8.19 -8.87
CA ILE A 251 15.55 -9.22 -8.02
C ILE A 251 15.04 -10.45 -8.79
N PHE A 252 14.89 -10.37 -10.10
CA PHE A 252 14.16 -11.38 -10.89
C PHE A 252 14.90 -12.72 -11.04
N ASN A 253 16.19 -12.79 -10.68
CA ASN A 253 16.96 -14.04 -10.61
C ASN A 253 17.12 -14.55 -9.15
N ASP A 254 16.59 -13.85 -8.16
CA ASP A 254 16.52 -14.28 -6.76
C ASP A 254 15.10 -14.76 -6.46
N ASP A 255 14.93 -16.05 -6.25
CA ASP A 255 13.61 -16.66 -6.09
C ASP A 255 12.81 -16.05 -4.92
N ALA A 256 13.47 -15.80 -3.78
CA ALA A 256 12.81 -15.24 -2.59
C ALA A 256 12.39 -13.78 -2.80
N LEU A 257 13.25 -12.95 -3.41
CA LEU A 257 12.95 -11.57 -3.71
C LEU A 257 11.89 -11.44 -4.81
N TYR A 258 11.95 -12.30 -5.81
CA TYR A 258 10.96 -12.33 -6.88
C TYR A 258 9.57 -12.74 -6.37
N LYS A 259 9.47 -13.76 -5.52
CA LYS A 259 8.21 -14.16 -4.88
C LYS A 259 7.61 -13.05 -4.01
N LYS A 260 8.44 -12.29 -3.27
CA LYS A 260 7.99 -11.09 -2.55
C LYS A 260 7.44 -10.01 -3.49
N PHE A 261 8.07 -9.82 -4.65
CA PHE A 261 7.55 -8.91 -5.66
C PHE A 261 6.22 -9.41 -6.24
N LEU A 262 6.06 -10.72 -6.46
CA LEU A 262 4.78 -11.28 -6.90
C LEU A 262 3.68 -11.13 -5.83
N GLY A 263 4.01 -11.18 -4.53
CA GLY A 263 3.10 -10.80 -3.44
C GLY A 263 2.61 -9.37 -3.60
N LEU A 264 3.50 -8.41 -3.89
CA LEU A 264 3.10 -7.03 -4.19
C LEU A 264 2.20 -6.96 -5.44
N VAL A 265 2.50 -7.70 -6.50
CA VAL A 265 1.66 -7.74 -7.71
C VAL A 265 0.26 -8.26 -7.40
N SER A 266 0.16 -9.33 -6.59
CA SER A 266 -1.13 -9.85 -6.12
C SER A 266 -1.87 -8.84 -5.26
N HIS A 267 -1.19 -8.19 -4.31
CA HIS A 267 -1.76 -7.14 -3.46
C HIS A 267 -2.40 -6.01 -4.28
N GLU A 268 -1.64 -5.43 -5.21
CA GLU A 268 -2.11 -4.31 -6.02
C GLU A 268 -3.20 -4.70 -7.02
N PHE A 269 -3.19 -5.93 -7.53
CA PHE A 269 -4.25 -6.40 -8.41
C PHE A 269 -5.53 -6.77 -7.64
N PHE A 270 -5.41 -7.30 -6.41
CA PHE A 270 -6.55 -7.59 -5.54
C PHE A 270 -7.37 -6.35 -5.19
N HIS A 271 -6.71 -5.21 -5.08
CA HIS A 271 -7.37 -3.93 -4.86
C HIS A 271 -8.35 -3.53 -5.98
N LEU A 272 -8.25 -4.10 -7.15
CA LEU A 272 -9.25 -3.93 -8.21
C LEU A 272 -10.68 -4.18 -7.69
N TRP A 273 -10.83 -5.13 -6.76
CA TRP A 273 -12.08 -5.40 -6.05
C TRP A 273 -12.08 -4.73 -4.66
N ASN A 274 -11.17 -5.08 -3.81
CA ASN A 274 -11.03 -4.58 -2.44
C ASN A 274 -9.90 -3.54 -2.39
N VAL A 275 -10.18 -2.35 -2.76
CA VAL A 275 -10.92 -1.20 -2.32
C VAL A 275 -11.57 -0.41 -3.48
N LYS A 276 -11.21 -0.70 -4.74
CA LYS A 276 -11.70 0.14 -5.87
C LYS A 276 -13.18 -0.09 -6.16
N ARG A 277 -13.74 -1.23 -5.79
CA ARG A 277 -15.15 -1.59 -5.95
C ARG A 277 -15.82 -1.88 -4.61
N ILE A 278 -15.27 -2.77 -3.82
CA ILE A 278 -15.69 -3.03 -2.44
C ILE A 278 -14.97 -2.02 -1.54
N ARG A 279 -15.53 -0.83 -1.34
CA ARG A 279 -14.88 0.25 -0.58
C ARG A 279 -15.65 0.64 0.67
N PRO A 280 -14.98 1.12 1.72
CA PRO A 280 -15.66 1.77 2.84
C PRO A 280 -16.48 2.98 2.37
N ALA A 281 -17.70 3.13 2.86
CA ALA A 281 -18.57 4.26 2.51
C ALA A 281 -17.92 5.62 2.82
N ALA A 282 -17.11 5.70 3.88
CA ALA A 282 -16.36 6.89 4.27
C ALA A 282 -15.25 7.31 3.26
N LEU A 283 -14.86 6.41 2.35
CA LEU A 283 -13.88 6.70 1.28
C LEU A 283 -14.56 7.08 -0.05
N GLY A 284 -15.74 7.67 0.00
CA GLY A 284 -16.37 8.19 -1.23
C GLY A 284 -17.73 8.85 -0.98
N PRO A 285 -18.04 9.96 -1.71
CA PRO A 285 -17.14 10.65 -2.65
C PRO A 285 -15.91 11.21 -1.95
N PHE A 286 -14.76 11.26 -2.66
CA PHE A 286 -13.53 11.77 -2.09
C PHE A 286 -13.58 13.29 -1.87
N ASP A 287 -13.07 13.74 -0.71
CA ASP A 287 -12.67 15.13 -0.51
C ASP A 287 -11.16 15.24 -0.80
N TYR A 288 -10.81 15.99 -1.84
CA TYR A 288 -9.42 16.18 -2.26
C TYR A 288 -8.70 17.32 -1.55
N GLU A 289 -9.37 18.03 -0.63
CA GLU A 289 -8.82 19.19 0.10
C GLU A 289 -8.40 18.85 1.53
N THR A 290 -8.90 17.71 2.07
CA THR A 290 -8.65 17.29 3.45
C THR A 290 -8.57 15.76 3.54
N GLU A 291 -8.25 15.27 4.72
CA GLU A 291 -8.20 13.86 5.05
C GLU A 291 -9.58 13.21 4.98
N ASN A 292 -9.67 11.99 4.47
CA ASN A 292 -10.88 11.18 4.45
C ASN A 292 -10.75 10.05 5.46
N TYR A 293 -11.38 10.19 6.62
CA TYR A 293 -11.21 9.27 7.73
C TYR A 293 -12.11 8.04 7.62
N THR A 294 -11.53 6.87 7.91
CA THR A 294 -12.26 5.61 8.04
C THR A 294 -11.61 4.71 9.08
N LYS A 295 -12.41 3.87 9.75
CA LYS A 295 -11.92 2.82 10.65
C LYS A 295 -11.70 1.49 9.92
N SER A 296 -11.90 1.43 8.60
CA SER A 296 -11.95 0.20 7.83
C SER A 296 -10.75 0.01 6.88
N LEU A 297 -9.61 0.72 7.07
CA LEU A 297 -8.42 0.46 6.27
C LEU A 297 -7.88 -0.96 6.52
N TRP A 298 -8.09 -1.54 7.70
CA TRP A 298 -7.73 -2.91 7.96
C TRP A 298 -8.51 -3.92 7.09
N VAL A 299 -9.69 -3.54 6.59
CA VAL A 299 -10.42 -4.34 5.58
C VAL A 299 -9.85 -4.06 4.20
N ALA A 300 -9.66 -2.78 3.84
CA ALA A 300 -9.11 -2.41 2.54
C ALA A 300 -7.70 -3.00 2.33
N GLU A 301 -6.83 -2.93 3.35
CA GLU A 301 -5.43 -3.30 3.25
C GLU A 301 -5.10 -4.63 3.93
N GLY A 302 -5.68 -4.87 5.13
CA GLY A 302 -5.40 -6.08 5.89
C GLY A 302 -6.02 -7.33 5.26
N TRP A 303 -7.23 -7.26 4.68
CA TRP A 303 -7.77 -8.38 3.91
C TRP A 303 -6.93 -8.59 2.64
N THR A 304 -6.56 -7.52 1.95
CA THR A 304 -5.68 -7.61 0.79
C THR A 304 -4.35 -8.23 1.14
N SER A 305 -3.71 -7.82 2.26
CA SER A 305 -2.45 -8.42 2.75
C SER A 305 -2.58 -9.85 3.29
N PHE A 306 -3.78 -10.33 3.56
CA PHE A 306 -4.02 -11.74 3.80
C PHE A 306 -4.13 -12.52 2.49
N TYR A 307 -4.86 -11.95 1.52
CA TYR A 307 -5.11 -12.62 0.25
C TYR A 307 -3.91 -12.61 -0.69
N ASP A 308 -3.04 -11.59 -0.67
CA ASP A 308 -1.89 -11.50 -1.57
C ASP A 308 -1.01 -12.75 -1.50
N ASP A 309 -0.67 -13.22 -0.30
CA ASP A 309 0.10 -14.44 -0.05
C ASP A 309 -0.72 -15.72 -0.30
N VAL A 310 -2.01 -15.73 0.08
CA VAL A 310 -2.93 -16.87 -0.15
C VAL A 310 -3.13 -17.11 -1.64
N ILE A 311 -3.27 -16.08 -2.45
CA ILE A 311 -3.39 -16.17 -3.90
C ILE A 311 -2.14 -16.79 -4.52
N LEU A 312 -0.93 -16.35 -4.10
CA LEU A 312 0.31 -16.95 -4.57
C LEU A 312 0.38 -18.45 -4.24
N ARG A 313 -0.17 -18.85 -3.08
CA ARG A 313 -0.27 -20.26 -2.71
C ARG A 313 -1.29 -21.01 -3.59
N ARG A 314 -2.47 -20.42 -3.86
CA ARG A 314 -3.55 -21.02 -4.67
C ARG A 314 -3.16 -21.22 -6.13
N CYS A 315 -2.34 -20.34 -6.70
CA CYS A 315 -1.84 -20.46 -8.07
C CYS A 315 -0.47 -21.17 -8.17
N ASP A 316 -0.04 -21.87 -7.10
CA ASP A 316 1.20 -22.68 -7.04
C ASP A 316 2.50 -21.90 -7.31
N ILE A 317 2.51 -20.59 -7.04
CA ILE A 317 3.74 -19.78 -7.00
C ILE A 317 4.49 -20.04 -5.67
N LEU A 318 3.74 -20.15 -4.56
CA LEU A 318 4.26 -20.58 -3.27
C LEU A 318 3.82 -22.02 -2.98
N ASN A 319 4.69 -22.84 -2.40
CA ASN A 319 4.28 -24.06 -1.72
C ASN A 319 3.83 -23.76 -0.28
N ASN A 320 3.27 -24.76 0.44
CA ASN A 320 2.78 -24.57 1.81
C ASN A 320 3.84 -24.02 2.77
N LYS A 321 5.07 -24.54 2.68
CA LYS A 321 6.17 -24.12 3.55
C LYS A 321 6.52 -22.64 3.32
N GLU A 322 6.64 -22.23 2.08
CA GLU A 322 6.96 -20.85 1.70
C GLU A 322 5.85 -19.88 2.12
N TYR A 323 4.58 -20.27 1.93
CA TYR A 323 3.45 -19.50 2.43
C TYR A 323 3.48 -19.33 3.96
N LEU A 324 3.75 -20.40 4.70
CA LEU A 324 3.87 -20.32 6.17
C LEU A 324 5.10 -19.53 6.62
N GLU A 325 6.18 -19.48 5.84
CA GLU A 325 7.33 -18.59 6.07
C GLU A 325 6.94 -17.11 5.89
N PHE A 326 6.11 -16.77 4.92
CA PHE A 326 5.58 -15.41 4.74
C PHE A 326 4.65 -15.03 5.92
N LEU A 327 3.72 -15.91 6.28
CA LEU A 327 2.87 -15.71 7.44
C LEU A 327 3.70 -15.55 8.73
N ASN A 328 4.80 -16.28 8.87
CA ASN A 328 5.68 -16.20 10.05
C ASN A 328 6.31 -14.80 10.22
N VAL A 329 6.60 -14.09 9.14
CA VAL A 329 7.05 -12.69 9.19
C VAL A 329 5.96 -11.82 9.83
N ASN A 330 4.73 -11.92 9.33
CA ASN A 330 3.59 -11.15 9.83
C ASN A 330 3.30 -11.43 11.32
N VAL A 331 3.40 -12.70 11.75
CA VAL A 331 3.22 -13.08 13.17
C VAL A 331 4.29 -12.41 14.05
N ASN A 332 5.57 -12.47 13.65
CA ASN A 332 6.65 -11.85 14.42
C ASN A 332 6.53 -10.32 14.44
N ASP A 333 6.13 -9.69 13.33
CA ASP A 333 5.95 -8.24 13.24
C ASP A 333 4.83 -7.70 14.16
N ILE A 334 3.90 -8.55 14.58
CA ILE A 334 2.83 -8.14 15.49
C ILE A 334 3.03 -8.69 16.89
N MET A 335 3.26 -10.00 17.03
CA MET A 335 3.22 -10.68 18.33
C MET A 335 4.43 -10.36 19.22
N ARG A 336 5.53 -9.89 18.64
CA ARG A 336 6.74 -9.49 19.37
C ARG A 336 6.63 -8.11 20.03
N PHE A 337 5.84 -7.20 19.47
CA PHE A 337 5.84 -5.78 19.87
C PHE A 337 4.65 -5.40 20.75
N LYS A 338 4.86 -4.48 21.69
CA LYS A 338 3.86 -4.03 22.66
C LYS A 338 2.77 -3.12 22.06
N GLY A 339 3.01 -2.49 20.92
CA GLY A 339 2.04 -1.62 20.24
C GLY A 339 0.68 -2.29 20.02
N ARG A 340 0.65 -3.64 19.89
CA ARG A 340 -0.60 -4.41 19.77
C ARG A 340 -1.55 -4.29 20.96
N PHE A 341 -1.03 -3.92 22.14
CA PHE A 341 -1.80 -3.66 23.36
C PHE A 341 -2.12 -2.17 23.57
N SER A 342 -1.55 -1.29 22.76
CA SER A 342 -1.67 0.17 22.89
C SER A 342 -2.63 0.77 21.88
N GLN A 343 -2.76 0.15 20.69
CA GLN A 343 -3.58 0.66 19.60
C GLN A 343 -4.48 -0.43 19.03
N SER A 344 -5.78 -0.15 18.95
CA SER A 344 -6.74 -1.02 18.27
C SER A 344 -6.55 -0.97 16.74
N LEU A 345 -7.12 -1.95 16.04
CA LEU A 345 -7.05 -2.03 14.59
C LEU A 345 -7.85 -0.91 13.90
N ALA A 346 -9.01 -0.57 14.49
CA ALA A 346 -9.86 0.54 14.05
C ALA A 346 -9.17 1.91 14.24
N GLU A 347 -8.49 2.13 15.37
CA GLU A 347 -7.69 3.35 15.61
C GLU A 347 -6.50 3.45 14.67
N SER A 348 -5.79 2.34 14.40
CA SER A 348 -4.69 2.30 13.44
C SER A 348 -5.16 2.70 12.04
N SER A 349 -6.34 2.28 11.63
CA SER A 349 -6.96 2.69 10.36
C SER A 349 -7.31 4.18 10.35
N PHE A 350 -7.93 4.68 11.43
CA PHE A 350 -8.39 6.07 11.52
C PHE A 350 -7.22 7.07 11.60
N ASP A 351 -6.21 6.77 12.41
CA ASP A 351 -5.05 7.63 12.66
C ASP A 351 -3.94 7.50 11.61
N THR A 352 -4.17 6.76 10.51
CA THR A 352 -3.16 6.46 9.49
C THR A 352 -2.43 7.71 8.99
N TRP A 353 -3.16 8.83 8.81
CA TRP A 353 -2.68 10.11 8.30
C TRP A 353 -1.54 10.72 9.11
N ILE A 354 -1.53 10.50 10.42
CA ILE A 354 -0.58 11.11 11.35
C ILE A 354 0.34 10.09 12.02
N LYS A 355 0.02 8.80 11.96
CA LYS A 355 0.79 7.72 12.59
C LYS A 355 1.47 6.82 11.57
N PHE A 356 0.73 5.99 10.85
CA PHE A 356 1.31 4.96 9.97
C PHE A 356 2.22 5.55 8.87
N TYR A 357 1.83 6.67 8.27
CA TYR A 357 2.62 7.36 7.25
C TYR A 357 3.71 8.28 7.82
N ARG A 358 3.80 8.41 9.15
CA ARG A 358 4.78 9.28 9.87
C ARG A 358 5.43 8.52 11.02
N LYS A 359 5.87 7.29 10.77
CA LYS A 359 6.50 6.41 11.76
C LYS A 359 7.76 7.06 12.34
N ASP A 360 7.90 6.94 13.66
CA ASP A 360 9.10 7.22 14.42
C ASP A 360 9.77 5.92 14.93
N GLU A 361 10.83 6.03 15.69
CA GLU A 361 11.57 4.89 16.27
C GLU A 361 10.74 4.12 17.30
N ASN A 362 9.75 4.78 17.93
CA ASN A 362 8.86 4.18 18.94
C ASN A 362 7.62 3.50 18.35
N TYR A 363 7.41 3.58 17.03
CA TYR A 363 6.22 3.08 16.36
C TYR A 363 5.78 1.69 16.83
N SER A 364 6.68 0.71 16.85
CA SER A 364 6.37 -0.68 17.19
C SER A 364 5.98 -0.87 18.67
N ASN A 365 6.35 0.06 19.56
CA ASN A 365 6.01 0.02 20.97
C ASN A 365 4.61 0.60 21.27
N SER A 366 4.10 1.47 20.40
CA SER A 366 2.90 2.27 20.66
C SER A 366 1.79 2.10 19.61
N GLN A 367 2.11 1.54 18.45
CA GLN A 367 1.20 1.48 17.30
C GLN A 367 1.24 0.11 16.64
N VAL A 368 0.25 -0.16 15.79
CA VAL A 368 0.18 -1.36 14.93
C VAL A 368 -0.05 -0.98 13.48
N SER A 369 0.39 -1.84 12.58
CA SER A 369 0.05 -1.76 11.17
C SER A 369 -1.34 -2.35 10.90
N TYR A 370 -2.23 -1.59 10.31
CA TYR A 370 -3.52 -2.11 9.85
C TYR A 370 -3.37 -3.06 8.64
N TYR A 371 -2.22 -3.06 7.96
CA TYR A 371 -1.84 -4.10 7.01
C TYR A 371 -1.55 -5.41 7.73
N THR A 372 -0.49 -5.45 8.54
CA THR A 372 0.03 -6.69 9.15
C THR A 372 -0.89 -7.23 10.26
N LYS A 373 -1.33 -6.38 11.23
CA LYS A 373 -2.32 -6.82 12.24
C LYS A 373 -3.65 -7.12 11.57
N GLY A 374 -4.02 -6.33 10.52
CA GLY A 374 -5.21 -6.58 9.72
C GLY A 374 -5.17 -7.94 9.05
N ALA A 375 -4.05 -8.33 8.43
CA ALA A 375 -3.88 -9.66 7.82
C ALA A 375 -4.02 -10.79 8.84
N LEU A 376 -3.44 -10.64 10.04
CA LEU A 376 -3.60 -11.65 11.12
C LEU A 376 -5.05 -11.74 11.62
N VAL A 377 -5.72 -10.61 11.85
CA VAL A 377 -7.14 -10.61 12.26
C VAL A 377 -8.02 -11.21 11.15
N THR A 378 -7.68 -10.96 9.89
CA THR A 378 -8.36 -11.56 8.73
C THR A 378 -8.15 -13.07 8.67
N LEU A 379 -6.94 -13.55 8.93
CA LEU A 379 -6.65 -14.99 9.07
C LEU A 379 -7.51 -15.62 10.17
N LEU A 380 -7.56 -15.00 11.36
CA LEU A 380 -8.39 -15.51 12.47
C LEU A 380 -9.87 -15.51 12.08
N LEU A 381 -10.38 -14.46 11.44
CA LEU A 381 -11.76 -14.39 10.96
C LEU A 381 -12.05 -15.49 9.93
N ASN A 382 -11.15 -15.71 8.98
CA ASN A 382 -11.28 -16.77 7.99
C ASN A 382 -11.33 -18.16 8.64
N ILE A 383 -10.44 -18.45 9.58
CA ILE A 383 -10.44 -19.74 10.31
C ILE A 383 -11.70 -19.86 11.17
N GLU A 384 -12.19 -18.77 11.79
CA GLU A 384 -13.43 -18.77 12.57
C GLU A 384 -14.64 -19.15 11.69
N ILE A 385 -14.72 -18.60 10.48
CA ILE A 385 -15.76 -18.97 9.50
C ILE A 385 -15.61 -20.46 9.12
N ILE A 386 -14.41 -20.90 8.76
CA ILE A 386 -14.12 -22.29 8.37
C ILE A 386 -14.55 -23.27 9.48
N LYS A 387 -14.21 -22.97 10.72
CA LYS A 387 -14.59 -23.81 11.89
C LYS A 387 -16.10 -23.84 12.08
N SER A 388 -16.74 -22.68 12.09
CA SER A 388 -18.17 -22.54 12.36
C SER A 388 -19.04 -23.20 11.30
N THR A 389 -18.53 -23.30 10.06
CA THR A 389 -19.24 -23.88 8.91
C THR A 389 -18.74 -25.28 8.55
N GLU A 390 -17.90 -25.88 9.40
CA GLU A 390 -17.26 -27.17 9.11
C GLU A 390 -16.61 -27.21 7.71
N ALA A 391 -15.88 -26.11 7.36
CA ALA A 391 -15.22 -25.90 6.09
C ALA A 391 -16.14 -25.84 4.84
N SER A 392 -17.44 -25.62 5.00
CA SER A 392 -18.33 -25.40 3.87
C SER A 392 -18.24 -23.97 3.30
N ALA A 393 -17.80 -22.99 4.10
CA ALA A 393 -17.59 -21.60 3.70
C ALA A 393 -16.24 -21.03 4.22
N SER A 394 -15.85 -19.90 3.67
CA SER A 394 -14.65 -19.15 4.05
C SER A 394 -14.89 -17.65 3.88
N LEU A 395 -13.88 -16.83 4.13
CA LEU A 395 -13.95 -15.38 3.91
C LEU A 395 -14.16 -15.02 2.41
N ASP A 396 -13.80 -15.92 1.48
CA ASP A 396 -14.09 -15.77 0.06
C ASP A 396 -15.58 -15.50 -0.20
N ASP A 397 -16.46 -16.17 0.55
CA ASP A 397 -17.92 -16.03 0.39
C ASP A 397 -18.40 -14.65 0.87
N ALA A 398 -17.78 -14.11 1.94
CA ALA A 398 -18.05 -12.76 2.41
C ALA A 398 -17.60 -11.70 1.38
N LEU A 399 -16.43 -11.86 0.78
CA LEU A 399 -15.96 -10.98 -0.29
C LEU A 399 -16.90 -11.00 -1.51
N ARG A 400 -17.34 -12.18 -1.93
CA ARG A 400 -18.32 -12.29 -3.03
C ARG A 400 -19.63 -11.58 -2.70
N MET A 401 -20.14 -11.71 -1.47
CA MET A 401 -21.36 -11.01 -1.04
C MET A 401 -21.18 -9.48 -1.06
N LEU A 402 -20.05 -8.96 -0.58
CA LEU A 402 -19.76 -7.52 -0.65
C LEU A 402 -19.62 -7.04 -2.11
N TYR A 403 -19.06 -7.86 -2.98
CA TYR A 403 -18.96 -7.55 -4.40
C TYR A 403 -20.34 -7.55 -5.08
N GLU A 404 -21.23 -8.49 -4.74
CA GLU A 404 -22.61 -8.48 -5.20
C GLU A 404 -23.39 -7.23 -4.72
N ASP A 405 -23.12 -6.75 -3.50
CA ASP A 405 -23.70 -5.50 -3.01
C ASP A 405 -23.20 -4.30 -3.83
N HIS A 406 -21.91 -4.24 -4.15
CA HIS A 406 -21.35 -3.22 -5.04
C HIS A 406 -22.01 -3.25 -6.44
N LYS A 407 -22.21 -4.42 -7.01
CA LYS A 407 -22.87 -4.54 -8.34
C LYS A 407 -24.30 -4.02 -8.35
N LYS A 408 -25.03 -4.10 -7.24
CA LYS A 408 -26.39 -3.55 -7.10
C LYS A 408 -26.40 -2.02 -7.06
N ASP A 409 -25.40 -1.39 -6.42
CA ASP A 409 -25.27 0.06 -6.33
C ASP A 409 -23.78 0.48 -6.26
N GLN A 410 -23.19 0.72 -7.42
CA GLN A 410 -21.77 1.09 -7.56
C GLN A 410 -21.44 2.47 -6.96
N SER A 411 -22.45 3.30 -6.67
CA SER A 411 -22.24 4.62 -6.07
C SER A 411 -21.95 4.54 -4.57
N LYS A 412 -22.32 3.44 -3.91
CA LYS A 412 -22.20 3.26 -2.47
C LYS A 412 -21.05 2.35 -2.08
N GLY A 413 -20.37 2.71 -1.00
CA GLY A 413 -19.48 1.82 -0.26
C GLY A 413 -20.23 1.04 0.82
N TYR A 414 -19.57 0.04 1.41
CA TYR A 414 -20.10 -0.68 2.57
C TYR A 414 -19.97 0.15 3.85
N SER A 415 -20.93 0.01 4.79
CA SER A 415 -20.77 0.49 6.17
C SER A 415 -20.02 -0.55 7.01
N GLU A 416 -19.45 -0.12 8.14
CA GLU A 416 -18.79 -1.05 9.09
C GLU A 416 -19.76 -2.14 9.56
N GLU A 417 -21.03 -1.79 9.79
CA GLU A 417 -22.09 -2.72 10.19
C GLU A 417 -22.38 -3.74 9.09
N ARG A 418 -22.46 -3.29 7.81
CA ARG A 418 -22.74 -4.20 6.69
C ARG A 418 -21.61 -5.19 6.47
N MET A 419 -20.36 -4.75 6.58
CA MET A 419 -19.20 -5.62 6.46
C MET A 419 -19.21 -6.71 7.54
N LYS A 420 -19.48 -6.35 8.80
CA LYS A 420 -19.63 -7.30 9.90
C LYS A 420 -20.83 -8.24 9.68
N GLU A 421 -21.98 -7.70 9.29
CA GLU A 421 -23.19 -8.48 9.00
C GLU A 421 -22.94 -9.56 7.93
N VAL A 422 -22.23 -9.22 6.85
CA VAL A 422 -21.88 -10.19 5.80
C VAL A 422 -21.01 -11.32 6.37
N CYS A 423 -20.02 -11.00 7.20
CA CYS A 423 -19.21 -12.01 7.87
C CYS A 423 -20.05 -12.89 8.82
N GLU A 424 -21.01 -12.32 9.55
CA GLU A 424 -21.93 -13.05 10.42
C GLU A 424 -22.86 -14.00 9.63
N ILE A 425 -23.37 -13.54 8.49
CA ILE A 425 -24.20 -14.36 7.59
C ILE A 425 -23.42 -15.59 7.12
N VAL A 426 -22.20 -15.38 6.64
CA VAL A 426 -21.34 -16.46 6.14
C VAL A 426 -20.90 -17.39 7.26
N CYS A 427 -20.58 -16.85 8.44
CA CYS A 427 -20.17 -17.60 9.62
C CYS A 427 -21.32 -18.39 10.28
N GLY A 428 -22.56 -17.97 10.05
CA GLY A 428 -23.76 -18.55 10.66
C GLY A 428 -23.97 -18.20 12.12
N LYS A 429 -23.22 -17.24 12.68
CA LYS A 429 -23.31 -16.79 14.09
C LYS A 429 -22.89 -15.32 14.26
N LYS A 430 -23.26 -14.73 15.41
CA LYS A 430 -22.85 -13.38 15.77
C LYS A 430 -21.36 -13.31 16.09
N LEU A 431 -20.73 -12.22 15.64
CA LEU A 431 -19.31 -11.95 15.78
C LEU A 431 -19.00 -10.69 16.60
N ASP A 432 -19.97 -10.19 17.42
CA ASP A 432 -19.79 -9.00 18.27
C ASP A 432 -18.52 -9.13 19.12
N TRP A 433 -18.36 -10.27 19.80
CA TRP A 433 -17.19 -10.56 20.63
C TRP A 433 -15.85 -10.49 19.87
N PHE A 434 -15.84 -10.88 18.58
CA PHE A 434 -14.64 -10.84 17.75
C PHE A 434 -14.26 -9.40 17.41
N TRP A 435 -15.26 -8.58 17.01
CA TRP A 435 -15.07 -7.16 16.74
C TRP A 435 -14.66 -6.38 17.99
N GLU A 436 -15.32 -6.60 19.12
CA GLU A 436 -15.01 -5.94 20.39
C GLU A 436 -13.56 -6.21 20.83
N LYS A 437 -13.09 -7.46 20.69
CA LYS A 437 -11.75 -7.87 21.14
C LYS A 437 -10.62 -7.46 20.18
N TYR A 438 -10.79 -7.73 18.88
CA TYR A 438 -9.67 -7.73 17.92
C TYR A 438 -9.71 -6.57 16.91
N VAL A 439 -10.87 -5.94 16.71
CA VAL A 439 -11.01 -4.78 15.81
C VAL A 439 -11.01 -3.49 16.61
N TYR A 440 -11.90 -3.36 17.61
CA TYR A 440 -12.00 -2.18 18.45
C TYR A 440 -11.19 -2.26 19.74
N GLY A 441 -10.89 -3.46 20.22
CA GLY A 441 -10.08 -3.73 21.38
C GLY A 441 -8.61 -4.00 21.08
N VAL A 442 -7.85 -4.21 22.14
CA VAL A 442 -6.41 -4.49 22.12
C VAL A 442 -6.09 -5.83 22.78
N GLU A 443 -7.06 -6.75 22.84
CA GLU A 443 -6.84 -8.07 23.40
C GLU A 443 -5.81 -8.85 22.57
N GLU A 444 -5.05 -9.73 23.25
CA GLU A 444 -4.07 -10.59 22.60
C GLU A 444 -4.75 -11.48 21.54
N LEU A 445 -4.15 -11.56 20.37
CA LEU A 445 -4.65 -12.40 19.29
C LEU A 445 -4.35 -13.87 19.59
N PRO A 446 -5.34 -14.78 19.61
CA PRO A 446 -5.15 -16.20 19.89
C PRO A 446 -4.58 -16.97 18.68
N VAL A 447 -3.50 -16.43 18.07
CA VAL A 447 -2.90 -16.96 16.83
C VAL A 447 -2.53 -18.44 16.98
N LYS A 448 -1.94 -18.81 18.13
CA LYS A 448 -1.53 -20.19 18.41
C LYS A 448 -2.70 -21.19 18.33
N ASP A 449 -3.83 -20.83 18.93
CA ASP A 449 -5.00 -21.73 19.01
C ASP A 449 -5.64 -21.91 17.64
N TYR A 450 -5.81 -20.82 16.90
CA TYR A 450 -6.40 -20.85 15.55
C TYR A 450 -5.50 -21.60 14.54
N LEU A 451 -4.20 -21.39 14.60
CA LEU A 451 -3.26 -22.15 13.77
C LEU A 451 -3.29 -23.64 14.11
N ASN A 452 -3.36 -23.99 15.41
CA ASN A 452 -3.46 -25.38 15.85
C ASN A 452 -4.76 -26.06 15.37
N ASP A 453 -5.87 -25.33 15.28
CA ASP A 453 -7.13 -25.85 14.70
C ASP A 453 -6.97 -26.28 13.23
N CYS A 454 -5.99 -25.72 12.54
CA CYS A 454 -5.62 -26.09 11.18
C CYS A 454 -4.41 -27.04 11.11
N GLY A 455 -3.92 -27.55 12.27
CA GLY A 455 -2.74 -28.41 12.30
C GLY A 455 -1.43 -27.69 11.95
N VAL A 456 -1.35 -26.41 12.31
CA VAL A 456 -0.15 -25.57 12.18
C VAL A 456 0.32 -25.19 13.58
N LEU A 457 1.59 -25.43 13.88
CA LEU A 457 2.19 -25.22 15.18
C LEU A 457 2.89 -23.87 15.24
N LEU A 458 2.69 -23.12 16.32
CA LEU A 458 3.42 -21.90 16.65
C LEU A 458 4.32 -22.18 17.86
N THR A 459 5.64 -22.06 17.66
CA THR A 459 6.67 -22.27 18.69
C THR A 459 7.47 -21.00 18.93
N ASP A 460 8.07 -20.85 20.12
CA ASP A 460 8.99 -19.76 20.43
C ASP A 460 10.44 -20.25 20.38
N GLU A 461 11.22 -19.76 19.42
CA GLU A 461 12.64 -20.11 19.27
C GLU A 461 13.52 -19.45 20.35
N ASN A 462 13.04 -18.40 21.01
CA ASN A 462 13.76 -17.71 22.08
C ASN A 462 13.46 -18.26 23.48
N GLU A 463 12.62 -19.28 23.62
CA GLU A 463 12.25 -19.83 24.94
C GLU A 463 13.46 -20.25 25.77
N THR A 464 14.54 -20.71 25.10
CA THR A 464 15.82 -21.12 25.71
C THR A 464 16.98 -20.22 25.34
N SER A 465 16.75 -19.12 24.63
CA SER A 465 17.78 -18.19 24.21
C SER A 465 18.22 -17.25 25.34
N SER A 466 19.40 -16.66 25.22
CA SER A 466 19.97 -15.75 26.20
C SER A 466 20.81 -14.66 25.53
N GLY A 467 21.16 -13.62 26.28
CA GLY A 467 22.04 -12.57 25.82
C GLY A 467 21.46 -11.69 24.69
N ILE A 468 20.15 -11.47 24.68
CA ILE A 468 19.48 -10.62 23.69
C ILE A 468 19.14 -9.26 24.29
N LEU A 469 19.55 -8.18 23.62
CA LEU A 469 19.24 -6.81 24.04
C LEU A 469 17.85 -6.35 23.61
N ASP A 470 17.22 -7.00 22.63
CA ASP A 470 15.96 -6.59 22.02
C ASP A 470 15.99 -5.16 21.44
N VAL A 471 16.95 -4.95 20.55
CA VAL A 471 17.17 -3.70 19.82
C VAL A 471 17.31 -3.97 18.32
N GLU A 472 17.04 -2.96 17.51
CA GLU A 472 17.49 -2.91 16.11
C GLU A 472 18.73 -2.03 16.03
N ILE A 473 19.76 -2.50 15.32
CA ILE A 473 21.05 -1.79 15.19
C ILE A 473 21.39 -1.66 13.71
N LYS A 474 21.82 -0.47 13.29
CA LYS A 474 22.45 -0.29 11.99
C LYS A 474 23.96 -0.07 12.14
N ASN A 475 24.72 -0.57 11.18
CA ASN A 475 26.11 -0.22 11.02
C ASN A 475 26.21 1.08 10.19
N ASP A 476 26.71 2.15 10.79
CA ASP A 476 26.92 3.42 10.13
C ASP A 476 28.42 3.74 10.13
N ASN A 477 29.11 3.37 9.06
CA ASN A 477 30.57 3.57 8.90
C ASN A 477 31.40 2.98 10.05
N GLY A 478 31.03 1.78 10.53
CA GLY A 478 31.71 1.08 11.62
C GLY A 478 31.18 1.43 13.02
N LYS A 479 30.23 2.33 13.12
CA LYS A 479 29.51 2.64 14.36
C LYS A 479 28.23 1.82 14.46
N LEU A 480 28.00 1.22 15.62
CA LEU A 480 26.79 0.50 15.95
C LEU A 480 25.75 1.46 16.53
N ILE A 481 24.84 1.93 15.70
CA ILE A 481 23.79 2.86 16.12
C ILE A 481 22.50 2.09 16.41
N ILE A 482 21.99 2.21 17.61
CA ILE A 482 20.67 1.68 17.98
C ILE A 482 19.61 2.49 17.23
N THR A 483 18.82 1.85 16.39
CA THR A 483 17.74 2.51 15.63
C THR A 483 16.38 2.34 16.27
N LYS A 484 16.22 1.28 17.09
CA LYS A 484 14.98 1.00 17.82
C LYS A 484 15.28 0.22 19.10
N VAL A 485 14.53 0.54 20.16
CA VAL A 485 14.53 -0.22 21.42
C VAL A 485 13.13 -0.80 21.63
N ILE A 486 13.05 -2.11 21.92
CA ILE A 486 11.77 -2.81 21.97
C ILE A 486 11.26 -2.85 23.41
N ALA A 487 10.08 -2.31 23.66
CA ALA A 487 9.47 -2.21 24.98
C ALA A 487 9.27 -3.60 25.64
N GLY A 488 9.73 -3.71 26.86
CA GLY A 488 9.75 -4.95 27.66
C GLY A 488 10.96 -5.85 27.39
N GLY A 489 11.88 -5.45 26.50
CA GLY A 489 13.16 -6.10 26.28
C GLY A 489 14.27 -5.54 27.17
N THR A 490 15.40 -6.24 27.23
CA THR A 490 16.55 -5.92 28.08
C THR A 490 17.03 -4.47 27.92
N ALA A 491 17.22 -4.01 26.69
CA ALA A 491 17.72 -2.65 26.43
C ALA A 491 16.74 -1.55 26.89
N TYR A 492 15.44 -1.77 26.68
CA TYR A 492 14.41 -0.80 27.07
C TYR A 492 14.38 -0.61 28.59
N GLU A 493 14.34 -1.70 29.34
CA GLU A 493 14.29 -1.67 30.82
C GLU A 493 15.60 -1.18 31.45
N SER A 494 16.71 -1.25 30.71
CA SER A 494 18.02 -0.78 31.14
C SER A 494 18.38 0.66 30.72
N GLY A 495 17.48 1.34 30.00
CA GLY A 495 17.65 2.75 29.63
C GLY A 495 18.57 3.02 28.43
N LEU A 496 18.77 2.01 27.56
CA LEU A 496 19.30 2.25 26.21
C LEU A 496 18.25 2.97 25.37
N ASN A 497 18.68 3.86 24.49
CA ASN A 497 17.79 4.66 23.65
C ASN A 497 18.12 4.49 22.16
N ALA A 498 17.13 4.77 21.32
CA ALA A 498 17.41 5.01 19.90
C ALA A 498 18.42 6.17 19.75
N ASN A 499 19.28 6.07 18.74
CA ASN A 499 20.43 6.94 18.46
C ASN A 499 21.62 6.79 19.41
N ASP A 500 21.61 5.93 20.41
CA ASP A 500 22.83 5.56 21.12
C ASP A 500 23.80 4.84 20.18
N GLU A 501 25.09 5.22 20.20
CA GLU A 501 26.20 4.47 19.62
C GLU A 501 26.69 3.45 20.65
N LEU A 502 26.58 2.17 20.37
CA LEU A 502 27.11 1.10 21.20
C LEU A 502 28.64 1.01 20.99
N ILE A 503 29.44 1.29 22.04
CA ILE A 503 30.89 1.37 21.97
C ILE A 503 31.57 0.10 22.50
N ALA A 504 31.18 -0.34 23.70
CA ALA A 504 31.81 -1.48 24.35
C ALA A 504 30.80 -2.28 25.21
N LEU A 505 31.06 -3.56 25.36
CA LEU A 505 30.41 -4.48 26.30
C LEU A 505 31.49 -5.01 27.25
N ASP A 506 31.29 -4.85 28.55
CA ASP A 506 32.25 -5.23 29.61
C ASP A 506 33.70 -4.82 29.29
N GLY A 507 33.88 -3.53 28.89
CA GLY A 507 35.18 -2.97 28.53
C GLY A 507 35.76 -3.42 27.18
N THR A 508 35.10 -4.35 26.48
CA THR A 508 35.52 -4.80 25.15
C THR A 508 34.84 -3.95 24.09
N ARG A 509 35.63 -3.21 23.30
CA ARG A 509 35.08 -2.47 22.15
C ARG A 509 34.45 -3.41 21.16
N VAL A 510 33.23 -3.08 20.68
CA VAL A 510 32.46 -3.94 19.80
C VAL A 510 32.36 -3.39 18.38
N ASP A 511 32.22 -4.31 17.45
CA ASP A 511 31.75 -4.16 16.08
C ASP A 511 30.53 -5.05 15.87
N PRO A 512 29.87 -5.02 14.70
CA PRO A 512 28.66 -5.81 14.45
C PRO A 512 28.81 -7.33 14.68
N VAL A 513 29.98 -7.90 14.38
CA VAL A 513 30.25 -9.33 14.52
C VAL A 513 30.55 -9.68 15.96
N LEU A 514 31.44 -8.92 16.59
CA LEU A 514 31.89 -9.16 17.96
C LEU A 514 30.77 -8.93 18.99
N ALA A 515 29.91 -7.90 18.80
CA ALA A 515 28.78 -7.65 19.68
C ALA A 515 27.84 -8.86 19.75
N GLY A 516 27.45 -9.41 18.60
CA GLY A 516 26.61 -10.61 18.54
C GLY A 516 27.27 -11.87 19.14
N ALA A 517 28.59 -12.00 19.03
CA ALA A 517 29.33 -13.12 19.62
C ALA A 517 29.44 -13.01 21.14
N LEU A 518 29.71 -11.82 21.66
CA LEU A 518 29.82 -11.58 23.11
C LEU A 518 28.49 -11.76 23.80
N LEU A 519 27.40 -11.22 23.24
CA LEU A 519 26.04 -11.31 23.83
C LEU A 519 25.59 -12.76 24.05
N LYS A 520 25.99 -13.71 23.20
CA LYS A 520 25.67 -15.13 23.35
C LYS A 520 26.22 -15.79 24.64
N ASN A 521 27.19 -15.15 25.30
CA ASN A 521 27.79 -15.70 26.53
C ASN A 521 26.96 -15.36 27.78
N TYR A 522 25.98 -14.47 27.68
CA TYR A 522 25.16 -14.04 28.81
C TYR A 522 23.80 -14.75 28.80
N LYS A 523 23.17 -14.82 29.96
CA LYS A 523 21.84 -15.41 30.18
C LYS A 523 20.98 -14.48 31.03
N GLU A 524 19.72 -14.79 31.17
CA GLU A 524 18.79 -14.08 32.04
C GLU A 524 19.36 -13.96 33.47
N GLY A 525 19.34 -12.74 34.01
CA GLY A 525 19.87 -12.37 35.32
C GLY A 525 21.35 -11.96 35.32
N ASP A 526 22.12 -12.19 34.27
CA ASP A 526 23.49 -11.72 34.20
C ASP A 526 23.51 -10.19 34.04
N GLU A 527 24.52 -9.53 34.68
CA GLU A 527 24.74 -8.09 34.59
C GLU A 527 25.99 -7.81 33.76
N ILE A 528 25.89 -6.81 32.83
CA ILE A 528 27.04 -6.31 32.07
C ILE A 528 27.14 -4.79 32.14
N LYS A 529 28.36 -4.28 31.90
CA LYS A 529 28.62 -2.85 31.68
C LYS A 529 28.59 -2.55 30.19
N VAL A 530 27.73 -1.61 29.79
CA VAL A 530 27.62 -1.17 28.40
C VAL A 530 28.05 0.27 28.28
N LEU A 531 29.07 0.51 27.47
CA LEU A 531 29.54 1.86 27.17
C LEU A 531 28.90 2.36 25.90
N ILE A 532 28.24 3.51 25.98
CA ILE A 532 27.56 4.16 24.87
C ILE A 532 28.05 5.59 24.65
N ASN A 533 27.86 6.09 23.42
CA ASN A 533 27.89 7.52 23.14
C ASN A 533 26.45 7.98 22.90
N ARG A 534 25.97 8.87 23.76
CA ARG A 534 24.68 9.53 23.66
C ARG A 534 24.88 11.03 23.49
N GLU A 535 24.53 11.58 22.33
CA GLU A 535 24.66 13.01 22.03
C GLU A 535 26.07 13.58 22.25
N GLY A 536 27.11 12.79 21.93
CA GLY A 536 28.53 13.18 22.14
C GLY A 536 29.08 12.90 23.53
N PHE A 537 28.27 12.44 24.48
CA PHE A 537 28.69 12.08 25.82
C PHE A 537 28.84 10.57 25.98
N ILE A 538 30.00 10.14 26.48
CA ILE A 538 30.25 8.76 26.85
C ILE A 538 29.56 8.47 28.18
N LYS A 539 28.75 7.42 28.20
CA LYS A 539 28.03 6.94 29.39
C LYS A 539 28.24 5.45 29.56
N GLU A 540 28.34 5.01 30.78
CA GLU A 540 28.32 3.60 31.16
C GLU A 540 26.95 3.29 31.77
N LEU A 541 26.31 2.25 31.25
CA LEU A 541 25.05 1.71 31.77
C LEU A 541 25.28 0.32 32.30
N SER A 542 24.65 -0.01 33.43
CA SER A 542 24.55 -1.39 33.93
C SER A 542 23.29 -2.02 33.35
N ILE A 543 23.43 -3.13 32.67
CA ILE A 543 22.35 -3.86 32.01
C ILE A 543 22.20 -5.22 32.63
N ILE A 544 21.00 -5.54 33.11
CA ILE A 544 20.64 -6.88 33.56
C ILE A 544 19.81 -7.57 32.49
N PHE A 545 20.27 -8.70 31.99
CA PHE A 545 19.56 -9.43 30.95
C PHE A 545 18.24 -9.97 31.45
N LEU A 546 17.17 -9.64 30.73
CA LEU A 546 15.84 -10.20 30.91
C LEU A 546 15.65 -11.44 30.04
N LYS A 547 14.57 -12.18 30.28
CA LYS A 547 14.11 -13.20 29.35
C LYS A 547 13.87 -12.55 27.98
N PRO A 548 14.47 -13.06 26.91
CA PRO A 548 14.29 -12.50 25.56
C PRO A 548 12.83 -12.46 25.16
N LEU A 549 12.48 -11.43 24.37
CA LEU A 549 11.16 -11.36 23.77
C LEU A 549 10.95 -12.54 22.80
N PRO A 550 9.72 -13.04 22.64
CA PRO A 550 9.43 -14.19 21.77
C PRO A 550 9.93 -13.99 20.35
N LYS A 551 10.43 -15.07 19.75
CA LYS A 551 10.69 -15.19 18.32
C LYS A 551 9.93 -16.40 17.81
N TYR A 552 8.83 -16.14 17.16
CA TYR A 552 7.91 -17.20 16.73
C TYR A 552 8.39 -17.90 15.47
N LYS A 553 8.08 -19.21 15.41
CA LYS A 553 8.24 -20.06 14.24
C LYS A 553 6.97 -20.83 13.99
N ILE A 554 6.52 -20.80 12.73
CA ILE A 554 5.35 -21.52 12.26
C ILE A 554 5.78 -22.77 11.51
N ILE A 555 5.19 -23.91 11.85
CA ILE A 555 5.52 -25.22 11.26
C ILE A 555 4.23 -25.96 10.96
N GLU A 556 4.08 -26.48 9.74
CA GLU A 556 3.01 -27.41 9.40
C GLU A 556 3.21 -28.73 10.14
N SER A 557 2.17 -29.22 10.85
CA SER A 557 2.22 -30.51 11.54
C SER A 557 2.16 -31.66 10.54
N GLU A 558 3.06 -32.65 10.71
CA GLU A 558 3.02 -33.90 9.94
C GLU A 558 1.83 -34.81 10.31
N ASN A 559 1.32 -34.66 11.54
CA ASN A 559 0.28 -35.52 12.11
C ASN A 559 -1.03 -34.73 12.33
N LYS A 560 -1.63 -34.22 11.25
CA LYS A 560 -2.93 -33.56 11.31
C LYS A 560 -4.06 -34.59 11.49
N THR A 561 -5.04 -34.24 12.31
CA THR A 561 -6.34 -34.94 12.32
C THR A 561 -7.08 -34.68 11.01
N GLU A 562 -8.08 -35.48 10.67
CA GLU A 562 -8.92 -35.27 9.49
C GLU A 562 -9.58 -33.89 9.49
N THR A 563 -10.03 -33.43 10.66
CA THR A 563 -10.62 -32.09 10.82
C THR A 563 -9.60 -30.99 10.56
N GLN A 564 -8.40 -31.10 11.15
CA GLN A 564 -7.32 -30.13 10.91
C GLN A 564 -6.91 -30.08 9.45
N GLN A 565 -6.81 -31.24 8.79
CA GLN A 565 -6.49 -31.30 7.37
C GLN A 565 -7.58 -30.66 6.51
N LYS A 566 -8.86 -30.88 6.85
CA LYS A 566 -10.01 -30.28 6.17
C LYS A 566 -9.98 -28.77 6.32
N PHE A 567 -9.73 -28.23 7.52
CA PHE A 567 -9.67 -26.79 7.77
C PHE A 567 -8.46 -26.14 7.09
N PHE A 568 -7.30 -26.77 7.17
CA PHE A 568 -6.10 -26.32 6.49
C PHE A 568 -6.32 -26.24 4.97
N ASN A 569 -6.85 -27.31 4.37
CA ASN A 569 -7.15 -27.33 2.94
C ASN A 569 -8.12 -26.22 2.52
N LYS A 570 -9.19 -25.99 3.32
CA LYS A 570 -10.15 -24.92 3.05
C LYS A 570 -9.50 -23.53 3.16
N TRP A 571 -8.59 -23.35 4.12
CA TRP A 571 -7.86 -22.09 4.27
C TRP A 571 -6.97 -21.78 3.06
N ILE A 572 -6.12 -22.74 2.64
CA ILE A 572 -5.08 -22.47 1.63
C ILE A 572 -5.54 -22.65 0.19
N ASN A 573 -6.66 -23.33 -0.08
CA ASN A 573 -7.16 -23.60 -1.43
C ASN A 573 -8.52 -22.92 -1.73
N GLY A 574 -9.23 -22.40 -0.74
CA GLY A 574 -10.52 -21.73 -0.86
C GLY A 574 -11.74 -22.63 -0.83
#